data_af9ab39a2aa4bf40b60d0918e7195816
#
_entry.id   af9ab39a2aa4bf40b60d0918e7195816
#
_cell.length_a   1.000
_cell.length_b   1.000
_cell.length_c   1.000
_cell.angle_alpha   90.00
_cell.angle_beta   90.00
_cell.angle_gamma   90.00
#
_symmetry.space_group_name_H-M   'P 1'
#
loop_
_entity.id
_entity.type
_entity.pdbx_description
1 polymer ?
#
loop_
_entity_poly.entity_id
_entity_poly.type
_entity_poly.pdbx_seq_one_letter_code
_entity_poly.pdbx_strand_id
1 'polypeptide(L)'
;MGTVSGMSGMLVVLADPGGAFQRRAKIAPAGVLLGAVVLFVMLLFSASAVISILLVGIFILVSGFFLLYGTAGGSVANPIQLMLLLGLALPTGDLATSAALFAVSIAGIGWGTLVVLAPWPFVGSQPVWRVFAEAFEVTARVADGIAVVTASTDQELADRGLLRDWDDNRSDLAPAYKKADDNAQYLTLHGIPARVVLNELDELAAGIMAFSTRFNESHNTSGVSRAALAKDFTALANALRDDARRVKIGQLPAGNPPGLPAIRALANSAADSVLARLSQAIIAGIAGLQTIKSSRAPRLAEPRPKPSVIASVRSSISADSVVFRHVARFAITAMVAVAIFRLFDVPDGAWIFLTVIVVLKPGIGSTIDRILQRTIGTMLGVVLAAGLVSLLTGRIWLIVIVMTVLLFIMVSTAPLNYLFWAVAITPFVLLGIDAAVPHDYADVAWRLLNTIIGAGLSLLATYTLWPSRGAQIVPRAIARAYGAVDETLCSLTNQPDTQQARELHRTSRAAEAN
;
A
#
# COMPACT_ATOMS: atom_id res chain seq x y z
N MET A 1 -22.11 -11.09 22.31
CA MET A 1 -21.07 -12.12 22.08
C MET A 1 -20.87 -12.41 20.58
N GLY A 2 -21.88 -12.85 19.84
CA GLY A 2 -21.76 -13.16 18.40
C GLY A 2 -21.28 -12.01 17.54
N THR A 3 -21.73 -10.79 17.81
CA THR A 3 -21.32 -9.58 17.10
C THR A 3 -19.81 -9.31 17.21
N VAL A 4 -19.24 -9.46 18.40
CA VAL A 4 -17.80 -9.25 18.65
C VAL A 4 -16.97 -10.32 17.92
N SER A 5 -17.39 -11.59 17.95
CA SER A 5 -16.76 -12.67 17.20
C SER A 5 -16.82 -12.41 15.69
N GLY A 6 -17.98 -12.04 15.16
CA GLY A 6 -18.16 -11.72 13.75
C GLY A 6 -17.28 -10.55 13.29
N MET A 7 -17.22 -9.48 14.09
CA MET A 7 -16.35 -8.32 13.81
C MET A 7 -14.88 -8.72 13.83
N SER A 8 -14.44 -9.52 14.80
CA SER A 8 -13.05 -9.97 14.87
C SER A 8 -12.67 -10.82 13.66
N GLY A 9 -13.55 -11.73 13.22
CA GLY A 9 -13.35 -12.52 12.00
C GLY A 9 -13.32 -11.67 10.74
N MET A 10 -14.23 -10.69 10.62
CA MET A 10 -14.24 -9.73 9.52
C MET A 10 -12.94 -8.90 9.46
N LEU A 11 -12.41 -8.49 10.62
CA LEU A 11 -11.17 -7.73 10.67
C LEU A 11 -9.97 -8.52 10.15
N VAL A 12 -9.93 -9.86 10.30
CA VAL A 12 -8.89 -10.69 9.68
C VAL A 12 -8.97 -10.60 8.15
N VAL A 13 -10.18 -10.64 7.60
CA VAL A 13 -10.39 -10.52 6.14
C VAL A 13 -9.97 -9.16 5.64
N LEU A 14 -10.34 -8.08 6.35
CA LEU A 14 -9.99 -6.70 6.00
C LEU A 14 -8.51 -6.37 6.22
N ALA A 15 -7.86 -7.05 7.15
CA ALA A 15 -6.43 -6.90 7.46
C ALA A 15 -5.53 -7.75 6.56
N ASP A 16 -6.10 -8.55 5.64
CA ASP A 16 -5.33 -9.41 4.77
C ASP A 16 -4.40 -8.58 3.87
N PRO A 17 -3.06 -8.71 4.01
CA PRO A 17 -2.11 -7.97 3.20
C PRO A 17 -2.03 -8.46 1.75
N GLY A 18 -2.75 -9.53 1.43
CA GLY A 18 -2.64 -10.22 0.15
C GLY A 18 -1.28 -10.89 -0.05
N GLY A 19 -1.08 -11.47 -1.24
CA GLY A 19 0.20 -12.06 -1.62
C GLY A 19 0.39 -13.50 -1.17
N ALA A 20 1.64 -13.86 -0.76
CA ALA A 20 2.02 -15.22 -0.44
C ALA A 20 1.28 -15.79 0.78
N PHE A 21 0.95 -17.10 0.74
CA PHE A 21 0.27 -17.80 1.82
C PHE A 21 0.89 -17.56 3.19
N GLN A 22 2.22 -17.73 3.30
CA GLN A 22 2.93 -17.54 4.56
C GLN A 22 2.83 -16.10 5.11
N ARG A 23 2.76 -15.10 4.22
CA ARG A 23 2.57 -13.70 4.60
C ARG A 23 1.18 -13.47 5.16
N ARG A 24 0.16 -13.95 4.47
CA ARG A 24 -1.26 -13.84 4.88
C ARG A 24 -1.50 -14.58 6.19
N ALA A 25 -1.00 -15.82 6.31
CA ALA A 25 -1.17 -16.67 7.48
C ALA A 25 -0.52 -16.09 8.76
N LYS A 26 0.51 -15.26 8.64
CA LYS A 26 1.22 -14.68 9.78
C LYS A 26 0.73 -13.28 10.13
N ILE A 27 0.59 -12.40 9.12
CA ILE A 27 0.39 -10.97 9.38
C ILE A 27 -1.05 -10.64 9.78
N ALA A 28 -2.05 -11.13 9.04
CA ALA A 28 -3.43 -10.78 9.32
C ALA A 28 -3.90 -11.28 10.70
N PRO A 29 -3.73 -12.57 11.07
CA PRO A 29 -4.13 -13.03 12.40
C PRO A 29 -3.34 -12.36 13.52
N ALA A 30 -2.03 -12.14 13.34
CA ALA A 30 -1.20 -11.48 14.35
C ALA A 30 -1.65 -10.04 14.61
N GLY A 31 -1.99 -9.27 13.56
CA GLY A 31 -2.51 -7.92 13.71
C GLY A 31 -3.84 -7.87 14.47
N VAL A 32 -4.76 -8.78 14.14
CA VAL A 32 -6.07 -8.84 14.83
C VAL A 32 -5.93 -9.39 16.24
N LEU A 33 -5.01 -10.33 16.50
CA LEU A 33 -4.71 -10.83 17.84
C LEU A 33 -4.18 -9.68 18.73
N LEU A 34 -3.26 -8.87 18.21
CA LEU A 34 -2.77 -7.70 18.93
C LEU A 34 -3.91 -6.69 19.17
N GLY A 35 -4.78 -6.50 18.19
CA GLY A 35 -6.00 -5.72 18.35
C GLY A 35 -6.93 -6.27 19.44
N ALA A 36 -7.09 -7.60 19.54
CA ALA A 36 -7.91 -8.23 20.58
C ALA A 36 -7.32 -8.00 21.99
N VAL A 37 -5.98 -8.01 22.13
CA VAL A 37 -5.33 -7.63 23.39
C VAL A 37 -5.65 -6.17 23.75
N VAL A 38 -5.59 -5.27 22.76
CA VAL A 38 -5.96 -3.87 22.96
C VAL A 38 -7.42 -3.72 23.34
N LEU A 39 -8.32 -4.47 22.69
CA LEU A 39 -9.74 -4.54 23.08
C LEU A 39 -9.90 -4.95 24.55
N PHE A 40 -9.23 -6.03 24.97
CA PHE A 40 -9.30 -6.52 26.34
C PHE A 40 -8.87 -5.45 27.36
N VAL A 41 -7.75 -4.77 27.10
CA VAL A 41 -7.28 -3.67 27.96
C VAL A 41 -8.30 -2.53 27.99
N MET A 42 -8.85 -2.16 26.84
CA MET A 42 -9.87 -1.10 26.78
C MET A 42 -11.15 -1.47 27.53
N LEU A 43 -11.64 -2.70 27.40
CA LEU A 43 -12.84 -3.16 28.13
C LEU A 43 -12.66 -3.05 29.64
N LEU A 44 -11.47 -3.35 30.16
CA LEU A 44 -11.18 -3.26 31.59
C LEU A 44 -11.08 -1.83 32.10
N PHE A 45 -10.47 -0.94 31.33
CA PHE A 45 -10.04 0.36 31.84
C PHE A 45 -10.79 1.56 31.25
N SER A 46 -11.61 1.37 30.20
CA SER A 46 -12.30 2.48 29.52
C SER A 46 -13.51 3.04 30.29
N ALA A 47 -13.86 2.49 31.44
CA ALA A 47 -14.88 3.08 32.32
C ALA A 47 -14.47 4.48 32.80
N SER A 48 -13.18 4.73 33.03
CA SER A 48 -12.64 6.05 33.34
C SER A 48 -12.36 6.85 32.06
N ALA A 49 -12.93 8.05 31.95
CA ALA A 49 -12.70 8.95 30.82
C ALA A 49 -11.21 9.29 30.66
N VAL A 50 -10.52 9.60 31.74
CA VAL A 50 -9.09 9.97 31.71
C VAL A 50 -8.24 8.79 31.23
N ILE A 51 -8.47 7.60 31.78
CA ILE A 51 -7.70 6.41 31.41
C ILE A 51 -7.98 6.05 29.94
N SER A 52 -9.21 6.11 29.47
CA SER A 52 -9.54 5.82 28.08
C SER A 52 -8.88 6.80 27.09
N ILE A 53 -8.81 8.10 27.42
CA ILE A 53 -8.11 9.10 26.61
C ILE A 53 -6.61 8.77 26.51
N LEU A 54 -5.95 8.46 27.63
CA LEU A 54 -4.54 8.14 27.67
C LEU A 54 -4.21 6.84 26.92
N LEU A 55 -5.02 5.80 27.12
CA LEU A 55 -4.84 4.52 26.42
C LEU A 55 -4.99 4.68 24.91
N VAL A 56 -5.98 5.45 24.46
CA VAL A 56 -6.14 5.76 23.03
C VAL A 56 -4.90 6.44 22.49
N GLY A 57 -4.36 7.45 23.18
CA GLY A 57 -3.12 8.11 22.78
C GLY A 57 -1.97 7.13 22.61
N ILE A 58 -1.73 6.28 23.61
CA ILE A 58 -0.65 5.28 23.61
C ILE A 58 -0.85 4.28 22.45
N PHE A 59 -2.03 3.68 22.32
CA PHE A 59 -2.24 2.65 21.31
C PHE A 59 -2.26 3.21 19.89
N ILE A 60 -2.72 4.45 19.67
CA ILE A 60 -2.61 5.13 18.37
C ILE A 60 -1.14 5.44 18.05
N LEU A 61 -0.34 5.89 19.01
CA LEU A 61 1.11 6.07 18.80
C LEU A 61 1.77 4.75 18.41
N VAL A 62 1.53 3.68 19.17
CA VAL A 62 2.09 2.34 18.88
C VAL A 62 1.64 1.84 17.51
N SER A 63 0.33 1.89 17.22
CA SER A 63 -0.21 1.42 15.93
C SER A 63 0.32 2.26 14.75
N GLY A 64 0.50 3.56 14.95
CA GLY A 64 0.99 4.48 13.93
C GLY A 64 2.41 4.15 13.45
N PHE A 65 3.28 3.66 14.34
CA PHE A 65 4.62 3.24 13.94
C PHE A 65 4.64 1.98 13.05
N PHE A 66 3.61 1.14 13.11
CA PHE A 66 3.51 0.03 12.16
C PHE A 66 3.36 0.52 10.72
N LEU A 67 2.85 1.73 10.48
CA LEU A 67 2.72 2.30 9.13
C LEU A 67 4.08 2.48 8.43
N LEU A 68 5.20 2.51 9.16
CA LEU A 68 6.56 2.49 8.59
C LEU A 68 6.82 1.24 7.73
N TYR A 69 6.08 0.16 7.97
CA TYR A 69 6.23 -1.11 7.26
C TYR A 69 5.28 -1.25 6.06
N GLY A 70 4.72 -0.14 5.57
CA GLY A 70 3.87 -0.11 4.37
C GLY A 70 2.59 -0.92 4.54
N THR A 71 2.23 -1.70 3.51
CA THR A 71 0.96 -2.48 3.49
C THR A 71 0.89 -3.52 4.62
N ALA A 72 2.00 -4.19 4.92
CA ALA A 72 2.08 -5.14 6.03
C ALA A 72 1.84 -4.47 7.38
N GLY A 73 2.40 -3.27 7.56
CA GLY A 73 2.18 -2.48 8.77
C GLY A 73 0.74 -1.99 8.90
N GLY A 74 0.10 -1.59 7.81
CA GLY A 74 -1.32 -1.25 7.78
C GLY A 74 -2.22 -2.40 8.20
N SER A 75 -1.88 -3.63 7.79
CA SER A 75 -2.58 -4.86 8.19
C SER A 75 -2.52 -5.15 9.70
N VAL A 76 -1.55 -4.55 10.42
CA VAL A 76 -1.47 -4.62 11.87
C VAL A 76 -2.10 -3.40 12.53
N ALA A 77 -1.84 -2.20 12.01
CA ALA A 77 -2.33 -0.95 12.60
C ALA A 77 -3.86 -0.81 12.57
N ASN A 78 -4.48 -1.13 11.43
CA ASN A 78 -5.93 -0.96 11.26
C ASN A 78 -6.77 -1.82 12.23
N PRO A 79 -6.49 -3.12 12.43
CA PRO A 79 -7.18 -3.92 13.45
C PRO A 79 -7.05 -3.35 14.86
N ILE A 80 -5.85 -2.89 15.25
CA ILE A 80 -5.64 -2.25 16.56
C ILE A 80 -6.58 -1.06 16.73
N GLN A 81 -6.64 -0.18 15.73
CA GLN A 81 -7.48 1.03 15.78
C GLN A 81 -8.97 0.72 15.82
N LEU A 82 -9.42 -0.30 15.09
CA LEU A 82 -10.83 -0.71 15.10
C LEU A 82 -11.22 -1.46 16.38
N MET A 83 -10.31 -2.22 16.97
CA MET A 83 -10.54 -2.84 18.28
C MET A 83 -10.51 -1.82 19.43
N LEU A 84 -9.74 -0.74 19.32
CA LEU A 84 -9.85 0.43 20.20
C LEU A 84 -11.26 1.02 20.17
N LEU A 85 -11.81 1.22 18.97
CA LEU A 85 -13.18 1.72 18.79
C LEU A 85 -14.19 0.83 19.52
N LEU A 86 -14.07 -0.48 19.32
CA LEU A 86 -14.98 -1.45 19.94
C LEU A 86 -14.89 -1.42 21.48
N GLY A 87 -13.68 -1.30 22.03
CA GLY A 87 -13.47 -1.17 23.47
C GLY A 87 -14.00 0.14 24.06
N LEU A 88 -14.00 1.22 23.26
CA LEU A 88 -14.61 2.49 23.65
C LEU A 88 -16.14 2.44 23.62
N ALA A 89 -16.72 1.68 22.69
CA ALA A 89 -18.16 1.54 22.53
C ALA A 89 -18.78 0.57 23.57
N LEU A 90 -17.99 -0.35 24.14
CA LEU A 90 -18.46 -1.41 25.05
C LEU A 90 -17.71 -1.40 26.40
N PRO A 91 -17.68 -0.29 27.15
CA PRO A 91 -16.97 -0.26 28.43
C PRO A 91 -17.69 -1.17 29.46
N THR A 92 -17.00 -2.19 29.95
CA THR A 92 -17.55 -3.13 30.91
C THR A 92 -17.02 -2.92 32.33
N GLY A 93 -15.72 -2.63 32.47
CA GLY A 93 -15.04 -2.52 33.78
C GLY A 93 -14.97 -3.83 34.56
N ASP A 94 -15.56 -4.91 34.03
CA ASP A 94 -15.64 -6.23 34.68
C ASP A 94 -14.69 -7.22 33.99
N LEU A 95 -13.86 -7.91 34.78
CA LEU A 95 -12.86 -8.84 34.30
C LEU A 95 -13.48 -10.08 33.60
N ALA A 96 -14.57 -10.61 34.16
CA ALA A 96 -15.19 -11.83 33.65
C ALA A 96 -15.83 -11.58 32.27
N THR A 97 -16.57 -10.49 32.13
CA THR A 97 -17.17 -10.08 30.85
C THR A 97 -16.09 -9.72 29.82
N SER A 98 -15.03 -9.01 30.23
CA SER A 98 -13.92 -8.66 29.36
C SER A 98 -13.16 -9.90 28.87
N ALA A 99 -12.92 -10.88 29.74
CA ALA A 99 -12.29 -12.14 29.39
C ALA A 99 -13.18 -12.98 28.44
N ALA A 100 -14.48 -13.01 28.66
CA ALA A 100 -15.43 -13.68 27.78
C ALA A 100 -15.44 -13.04 26.37
N LEU A 101 -15.49 -11.71 26.28
CA LEU A 101 -15.42 -10.98 24.99
C LEU A 101 -14.08 -11.19 24.28
N PHE A 102 -12.98 -11.24 25.02
CA PHE A 102 -11.67 -11.58 24.47
C PHE A 102 -11.64 -13.01 23.90
N ALA A 103 -12.13 -14.01 24.66
CA ALA A 103 -12.19 -15.40 24.18
C ALA A 103 -13.06 -15.55 22.92
N VAL A 104 -14.19 -14.87 22.87
CA VAL A 104 -15.06 -14.84 21.69
C VAL A 104 -14.39 -14.14 20.51
N SER A 105 -13.56 -13.11 20.75
CA SER A 105 -12.75 -12.47 19.71
C SER A 105 -11.72 -13.43 19.14
N ILE A 106 -11.05 -14.23 19.97
CA ILE A 106 -10.10 -15.26 19.53
C ILE A 106 -10.79 -16.30 18.64
N ALA A 107 -11.99 -16.75 18.99
CA ALA A 107 -12.77 -17.65 18.14
C ALA A 107 -13.10 -17.01 16.78
N GLY A 108 -13.48 -15.74 16.75
CA GLY A 108 -13.70 -14.98 15.53
C GLY A 108 -12.44 -14.84 14.66
N ILE A 109 -11.29 -14.56 15.28
CA ILE A 109 -10.00 -14.50 14.60
C ILE A 109 -9.64 -15.85 13.96
N GLY A 110 -9.85 -16.96 14.69
CA GLY A 110 -9.65 -18.32 14.18
C GLY A 110 -10.49 -18.59 12.94
N TRP A 111 -11.78 -18.27 13.01
CA TRP A 111 -12.71 -18.39 11.89
C TRP A 111 -12.31 -17.53 10.69
N GLY A 112 -12.04 -16.24 10.89
CA GLY A 112 -11.62 -15.32 9.83
C GLY A 112 -10.32 -15.77 9.17
N THR A 113 -9.36 -16.28 9.95
CA THR A 113 -8.11 -16.85 9.44
C THR A 113 -8.39 -18.06 8.54
N LEU A 114 -9.28 -18.95 8.96
CA LEU A 114 -9.68 -20.10 8.17
C LEU A 114 -10.31 -19.65 6.85
N VAL A 115 -11.22 -18.70 6.87
CA VAL A 115 -11.87 -18.15 5.66
C VAL A 115 -10.83 -17.54 4.70
N VAL A 116 -9.86 -16.76 5.21
CA VAL A 116 -8.79 -16.15 4.40
C VAL A 116 -7.88 -17.19 3.77
N LEU A 117 -7.61 -18.30 4.46
CA LEU A 117 -6.68 -19.32 4.02
C LEU A 117 -7.34 -20.47 3.25
N ALA A 118 -8.65 -20.69 3.45
CA ALA A 118 -9.39 -21.80 2.83
C ALA A 118 -9.30 -21.88 1.29
N PRO A 119 -9.28 -20.76 0.54
CA PRO A 119 -9.15 -20.83 -0.92
C PRO A 119 -7.78 -21.29 -1.42
N TRP A 120 -6.75 -21.27 -0.57
CA TRP A 120 -5.37 -21.52 -1.00
C TRP A 120 -5.12 -22.88 -1.66
N PRO A 121 -5.66 -24.00 -1.16
CA PRO A 121 -5.47 -25.32 -1.81
C PRO A 121 -6.00 -25.35 -3.25
N PHE A 122 -6.99 -24.51 -3.57
CA PHE A 122 -7.63 -24.46 -4.89
C PHE A 122 -6.99 -23.42 -5.83
N VAL A 123 -6.48 -22.33 -5.27
CA VAL A 123 -5.93 -21.19 -6.04
C VAL A 123 -4.40 -21.28 -6.14
N GLY A 124 -3.74 -21.95 -5.21
CA GLY A 124 -2.29 -22.11 -5.16
C GLY A 124 -1.53 -20.78 -5.13
N SER A 125 -0.35 -20.74 -5.75
CA SER A 125 0.52 -19.55 -5.81
C SER A 125 0.20 -18.60 -6.98
N GLN A 126 -0.78 -18.91 -7.82
CA GLN A 126 -1.10 -18.12 -9.02
C GLN A 126 -1.36 -16.62 -8.75
N PRO A 127 -2.08 -16.22 -7.69
CA PRO A 127 -2.29 -14.79 -7.42
C PRO A 127 -0.98 -14.03 -7.20
N VAL A 128 0.01 -14.70 -6.64
CA VAL A 128 1.30 -14.09 -6.33
C VAL A 128 2.15 -13.94 -7.60
N TRP A 129 2.13 -14.95 -8.46
CA TRP A 129 2.81 -14.87 -9.77
C TRP A 129 2.25 -13.78 -10.67
N ARG A 130 0.96 -13.45 -10.54
CA ARG A 130 0.35 -12.30 -11.24
C ARG A 130 0.98 -10.98 -10.82
N VAL A 131 1.33 -10.82 -9.53
CA VAL A 131 2.00 -9.62 -9.02
C VAL A 131 3.40 -9.46 -9.62
N PHE A 132 4.13 -10.58 -9.77
CA PHE A 132 5.42 -10.56 -10.45
C PHE A 132 5.29 -10.30 -11.95
N ALA A 133 4.32 -10.92 -12.60
CA ALA A 133 4.03 -10.67 -14.00
C ALA A 133 3.66 -9.20 -14.27
N GLU A 134 2.99 -8.54 -13.31
CA GLU A 134 2.66 -7.12 -13.37
C GLU A 134 3.93 -6.25 -13.45
N ALA A 135 5.00 -6.58 -12.71
CA ALA A 135 6.26 -5.84 -12.79
C ALA A 135 6.91 -5.93 -14.19
N PHE A 136 6.88 -7.12 -14.81
CA PHE A 136 7.33 -7.29 -16.20
C PHE A 136 6.46 -6.50 -17.18
N GLU A 137 5.14 -6.52 -17.00
CA GLU A 137 4.17 -5.85 -17.86
C GLU A 137 4.34 -4.32 -17.80
N VAL A 138 4.55 -3.77 -16.59
CA VAL A 138 4.79 -2.33 -16.42
C VAL A 138 6.13 -1.94 -17.06
N THR A 139 7.18 -2.74 -16.89
CA THR A 139 8.47 -2.50 -17.56
C THR A 139 8.33 -2.55 -19.08
N ALA A 140 7.49 -3.47 -19.59
CA ALA A 140 7.19 -3.54 -21.02
C ALA A 140 6.46 -2.29 -21.52
N ARG A 141 5.47 -1.78 -20.77
CA ARG A 141 4.77 -0.52 -21.13
C ARG A 141 5.73 0.68 -21.18
N VAL A 142 6.67 0.73 -20.24
CA VAL A 142 7.70 1.78 -20.25
C VAL A 142 8.60 1.66 -21.49
N ALA A 143 9.02 0.46 -21.86
CA ALA A 143 9.80 0.26 -23.09
C ALA A 143 9.00 0.65 -24.35
N ASP A 144 7.72 0.30 -24.44
CA ASP A 144 6.84 0.75 -25.54
C ASP A 144 6.68 2.27 -25.57
N GLY A 145 6.52 2.91 -24.41
CA GLY A 145 6.44 4.36 -24.34
C GLY A 145 7.69 5.03 -24.93
N ILE A 146 8.89 4.46 -24.66
CA ILE A 146 10.13 4.94 -25.31
C ILE A 146 10.11 4.68 -26.81
N ALA A 147 9.63 3.53 -27.26
CA ALA A 147 9.53 3.24 -28.69
C ALA A 147 8.66 4.28 -29.40
N VAL A 148 7.53 4.68 -28.79
CA VAL A 148 6.65 5.72 -29.31
C VAL A 148 7.34 7.08 -29.31
N VAL A 149 7.97 7.48 -28.20
CA VAL A 149 8.70 8.77 -28.09
C VAL A 149 9.85 8.84 -29.10
N THR A 150 10.59 7.75 -29.30
CA THR A 150 11.70 7.72 -30.26
C THR A 150 11.23 7.75 -31.71
N ALA A 151 10.05 7.23 -32.02
CA ALA A 151 9.47 7.23 -33.36
C ALA A 151 8.78 8.54 -33.74
N SER A 152 8.29 9.31 -32.75
CA SER A 152 7.47 10.50 -32.96
C SER A 152 8.31 11.77 -33.14
N THR A 153 7.77 12.74 -33.87
CA THR A 153 8.29 14.12 -33.92
C THR A 153 7.86 14.91 -32.69
N ASP A 154 8.59 15.98 -32.36
CA ASP A 154 8.28 16.83 -31.20
C ASP A 154 6.83 17.39 -31.25
N GLN A 155 6.33 17.67 -32.44
CA GLN A 155 4.97 18.15 -32.68
C GLN A 155 3.91 17.06 -32.43
N GLU A 156 4.16 15.84 -32.87
CA GLU A 156 3.28 14.69 -32.60
C GLU A 156 3.24 14.32 -31.11
N LEU A 157 4.35 14.48 -30.39
CA LEU A 157 4.42 14.25 -28.95
C LEU A 157 3.53 15.22 -28.17
N ALA A 158 3.53 16.51 -28.59
CA ALA A 158 2.70 17.53 -27.97
C ALA A 158 1.20 17.35 -28.29
N ASP A 159 0.87 17.08 -29.57
CA ASP A 159 -0.51 17.03 -30.06
C ASP A 159 -1.28 15.81 -29.56
N ARG A 160 -0.62 14.67 -29.34
CA ARG A 160 -1.25 13.39 -28.94
C ARG A 160 -1.22 13.10 -27.45
N GLY A 161 -0.67 13.97 -26.63
CA GLY A 161 -0.53 13.72 -25.18
C GLY A 161 0.37 12.53 -24.82
N LEU A 162 1.23 12.08 -25.74
CA LEU A 162 2.07 10.89 -25.57
C LEU A 162 3.06 11.01 -24.41
N LEU A 163 3.46 12.23 -24.07
CA LEU A 163 4.30 12.49 -22.90
C LEU A 163 3.55 12.23 -21.60
N ARG A 164 2.24 12.50 -21.56
CA ARG A 164 1.40 12.21 -20.38
C ARG A 164 1.22 10.71 -20.20
N ASP A 165 0.94 9.98 -21.27
CA ASP A 165 0.84 8.51 -21.23
C ASP A 165 2.16 7.87 -20.81
N TRP A 166 3.28 8.47 -21.20
CA TRP A 166 4.60 8.08 -20.73
C TRP A 166 4.80 8.31 -19.23
N ASP A 167 4.43 9.47 -18.69
CA ASP A 167 4.54 9.79 -17.28
C ASP A 167 3.62 8.89 -16.44
N ASP A 168 2.43 8.57 -16.91
CA ASP A 168 1.50 7.64 -16.26
C ASP A 168 2.11 6.23 -16.19
N ASN A 169 2.63 5.70 -17.29
CA ASN A 169 3.31 4.39 -17.32
C ASN A 169 4.54 4.34 -16.40
N ARG A 170 5.30 5.43 -16.34
CA ARG A 170 6.45 5.56 -15.46
C ARG A 170 6.06 5.57 -13.99
N SER A 171 4.95 6.22 -13.63
CA SER A 171 4.46 6.30 -12.25
C SER A 171 4.02 4.94 -11.70
N ASP A 172 3.62 4.00 -12.57
CA ASP A 172 3.20 2.65 -12.21
C ASP A 172 4.37 1.72 -11.81
N LEU A 173 5.62 2.05 -12.20
CA LEU A 173 6.78 1.19 -11.92
C LEU A 173 7.01 0.97 -10.43
N ALA A 174 7.16 2.04 -9.66
CA ALA A 174 7.49 1.95 -8.24
C ALA A 174 6.44 1.16 -7.42
N PRO A 175 5.11 1.39 -7.61
CA PRO A 175 4.08 0.58 -6.95
C PRO A 175 4.14 -0.91 -7.34
N ALA A 176 4.33 -1.23 -8.62
CA ALA A 176 4.38 -2.61 -9.10
C ALA A 176 5.59 -3.36 -8.52
N TYR A 177 6.77 -2.73 -8.54
CA TYR A 177 8.00 -3.30 -7.98
C TYR A 177 7.92 -3.47 -6.47
N LYS A 178 7.39 -2.49 -5.74
CA LYS A 178 7.19 -2.59 -4.30
C LYS A 178 6.26 -3.76 -3.95
N LYS A 179 5.17 -3.92 -4.68
CA LYS A 179 4.21 -5.01 -4.50
C LYS A 179 4.85 -6.37 -4.80
N ALA A 180 5.72 -6.45 -5.82
CA ALA A 180 6.48 -7.65 -6.14
C ALA A 180 7.54 -7.95 -5.06
N ASP A 181 8.33 -6.98 -4.59
CA ASP A 181 9.35 -7.16 -3.56
C ASP A 181 8.77 -7.58 -2.20
N ASP A 182 7.63 -7.03 -1.83
CA ASP A 182 6.90 -7.43 -0.61
C ASP A 182 6.58 -8.94 -0.58
N ASN A 183 6.47 -9.58 -1.75
CA ASN A 183 6.18 -11.00 -1.91
C ASN A 183 7.41 -11.85 -2.26
N ALA A 184 8.47 -11.26 -2.77
CA ALA A 184 9.66 -11.93 -3.30
C ALA A 184 10.35 -12.85 -2.29
N GLN A 185 10.35 -12.47 -1.00
CA GLN A 185 10.98 -13.25 0.06
C GLN A 185 10.30 -14.60 0.35
N TYR A 186 9.06 -14.79 -0.12
CA TYR A 186 8.26 -16.00 0.14
C TYR A 186 8.20 -16.95 -1.06
N LEU A 187 8.86 -16.62 -2.16
CA LEU A 187 8.70 -17.31 -3.43
C LEU A 187 10.03 -17.75 -4.03
N THR A 188 9.98 -18.92 -4.65
CA THR A 188 11.06 -19.45 -5.48
C THR A 188 10.50 -19.91 -6.82
N LEU A 189 11.17 -19.54 -7.91
CA LEU A 189 10.90 -19.98 -9.28
C LEU A 189 11.90 -21.11 -9.60
N HIS A 190 11.45 -22.35 -9.64
CA HIS A 190 12.33 -23.51 -9.95
C HIS A 190 13.61 -23.55 -9.09
N GLY A 191 13.48 -23.24 -7.78
CA GLY A 191 14.62 -23.22 -6.86
C GLY A 191 15.40 -21.91 -6.83
N ILE A 192 15.06 -20.94 -7.69
CA ILE A 192 15.68 -19.60 -7.72
C ILE A 192 14.79 -18.65 -6.91
N PRO A 193 15.32 -17.91 -5.92
CA PRO A 193 14.54 -16.93 -5.20
C PRO A 193 13.98 -15.87 -6.16
N ALA A 194 12.68 -15.59 -6.07
CA ALA A 194 12.01 -14.63 -6.94
C ALA A 194 12.64 -13.21 -6.86
N ARG A 195 13.25 -12.90 -5.73
CA ARG A 195 13.99 -11.65 -5.52
C ARG A 195 15.16 -11.46 -6.48
N VAL A 196 15.83 -12.55 -6.88
CA VAL A 196 16.92 -12.48 -7.88
C VAL A 196 16.36 -12.03 -9.23
N VAL A 197 15.24 -12.62 -9.64
CA VAL A 197 14.56 -12.25 -10.90
C VAL A 197 14.10 -10.81 -10.86
N LEU A 198 13.55 -10.37 -9.73
CA LEU A 198 13.07 -9.00 -9.57
C LEU A 198 14.21 -7.98 -9.60
N ASN A 199 15.36 -8.29 -8.99
CA ASN A 199 16.53 -7.41 -9.00
C ASN A 199 17.07 -7.20 -10.41
N GLU A 200 17.18 -8.27 -11.21
CA GLU A 200 17.65 -8.15 -12.60
C GLU A 200 16.65 -7.36 -13.47
N LEU A 201 15.35 -7.57 -13.25
CA LEU A 201 14.32 -6.79 -13.92
C LEU A 201 14.37 -5.31 -13.51
N ASP A 202 14.64 -5.02 -12.24
CA ASP A 202 14.77 -3.67 -11.71
C ASP A 202 15.99 -2.94 -12.29
N GLU A 203 17.13 -3.62 -12.43
CA GLU A 203 18.31 -3.07 -13.11
C GLU A 203 18.02 -2.75 -14.59
N LEU A 204 17.28 -3.62 -15.28
CA LEU A 204 16.84 -3.37 -16.65
C LEU A 204 15.91 -2.15 -16.73
N ALA A 205 14.89 -2.09 -15.87
CA ALA A 205 13.95 -0.97 -15.83
C ALA A 205 14.68 0.37 -15.57
N ALA A 206 15.64 0.37 -14.66
CA ALA A 206 16.47 1.55 -14.38
C ALA A 206 17.28 2.00 -15.61
N GLY A 207 17.89 1.04 -16.33
CA GLY A 207 18.61 1.33 -17.57
C GLY A 207 17.70 1.95 -18.62
N ILE A 208 16.50 1.39 -18.81
CA ILE A 208 15.48 1.88 -19.73
C ILE A 208 15.07 3.31 -19.37
N MET A 209 14.81 3.56 -18.09
CA MET A 209 14.40 4.88 -17.60
C MET A 209 15.47 5.94 -17.78
N ALA A 210 16.71 5.63 -17.39
CA ALA A 210 17.84 6.54 -17.56
C ALA A 210 18.12 6.85 -19.03
N PHE A 211 18.02 5.83 -19.90
CA PHE A 211 18.13 6.01 -21.35
C PHE A 211 17.09 6.99 -21.87
N SER A 212 15.83 6.86 -21.48
CA SER A 212 14.75 7.74 -21.93
C SER A 212 14.98 9.20 -21.56
N THR A 213 15.43 9.45 -20.33
CA THR A 213 15.72 10.80 -19.84
C THR A 213 16.83 11.44 -20.66
N ARG A 214 17.93 10.73 -20.87
CA ARG A 214 19.06 11.25 -21.64
C ARG A 214 18.75 11.40 -23.13
N PHE A 215 17.99 10.44 -23.71
CA PHE A 215 17.60 10.50 -25.11
C PHE A 215 16.75 11.73 -25.42
N ASN A 216 15.86 12.10 -24.52
CA ASN A 216 15.01 13.30 -24.66
C ASN A 216 15.82 14.61 -24.62
N GLU A 217 16.94 14.64 -23.90
CA GLU A 217 17.86 15.79 -23.83
C GLU A 217 18.82 15.85 -25.04
N SER A 218 19.09 14.71 -25.68
CA SER A 218 20.09 14.58 -26.73
C SER A 218 19.45 14.58 -28.12
N HIS A 219 19.60 15.67 -28.86
CA HIS A 219 19.10 15.77 -30.23
C HIS A 219 19.97 14.99 -31.25
N ASN A 220 21.10 14.43 -30.82
CA ASN A 220 22.06 13.75 -31.69
C ASN A 220 22.20 12.27 -31.35
N THR A 221 21.59 11.40 -32.15
CA THR A 221 21.66 9.94 -32.01
C THR A 221 22.88 9.30 -32.69
N SER A 222 23.90 10.09 -33.01
CA SER A 222 25.22 9.58 -33.45
C SER A 222 25.17 8.49 -34.54
N GLY A 223 24.37 8.72 -35.59
CA GLY A 223 24.29 7.82 -36.74
C GLY A 223 23.32 6.63 -36.59
N VAL A 224 22.65 6.45 -35.44
CA VAL A 224 21.60 5.44 -35.26
C VAL A 224 20.24 6.04 -35.57
N SER A 225 19.47 5.41 -36.43
CA SER A 225 18.14 5.86 -36.81
C SER A 225 17.17 5.76 -35.61
N ARG A 226 16.38 6.83 -35.35
CA ARG A 226 15.29 6.85 -34.35
C ARG A 226 14.30 5.69 -34.59
N ALA A 227 13.96 5.41 -35.85
CA ALA A 227 13.09 4.30 -36.22
C ALA A 227 13.67 2.92 -35.88
N ALA A 228 15.00 2.75 -36.01
CA ALA A 228 15.65 1.51 -35.60
C ALA A 228 15.65 1.32 -34.08
N LEU A 229 15.86 2.39 -33.33
CA LEU A 229 15.72 2.38 -31.85
C LEU A 229 14.28 2.06 -31.42
N ALA A 230 13.29 2.70 -32.02
CA ALA A 230 11.88 2.41 -31.74
C ALA A 230 11.55 0.93 -31.98
N LYS A 231 12.06 0.34 -33.07
CA LYS A 231 11.91 -1.09 -33.37
C LYS A 231 12.55 -1.96 -32.30
N ASP A 232 13.74 -1.62 -31.81
CA ASP A 232 14.42 -2.36 -30.74
C ASP A 232 13.66 -2.29 -29.41
N PHE A 233 13.15 -1.11 -29.03
CA PHE A 233 12.35 -0.98 -27.79
C PHE A 233 11.01 -1.70 -27.89
N THR A 234 10.33 -1.68 -29.04
CA THR A 234 9.13 -2.48 -29.28
C THR A 234 9.42 -3.98 -29.18
N ALA A 235 10.55 -4.43 -29.72
CA ALA A 235 10.97 -5.82 -29.62
C ALA A 235 11.29 -6.23 -28.16
N LEU A 236 11.92 -5.34 -27.40
CA LEU A 236 12.18 -5.53 -25.97
C LEU A 236 10.87 -5.59 -25.17
N ALA A 237 9.94 -4.70 -25.43
CA ALA A 237 8.62 -4.69 -24.79
C ALA A 237 7.86 -6.01 -25.03
N ASN A 238 7.89 -6.51 -26.26
CA ASN A 238 7.25 -7.79 -26.61
C ASN A 238 7.91 -8.96 -25.87
N ALA A 239 9.24 -8.98 -25.78
CA ALA A 239 9.96 -10.02 -25.02
C ALA A 239 9.62 -9.98 -23.53
N LEU A 240 9.51 -8.79 -22.93
CA LEU A 240 9.09 -8.63 -21.53
C LEU A 240 7.65 -9.09 -21.29
N ARG A 241 6.74 -8.86 -22.24
CA ARG A 241 5.36 -9.39 -22.17
C ARG A 241 5.32 -10.91 -22.27
N ASP A 242 6.17 -11.50 -23.10
CA ASP A 242 6.30 -12.96 -23.16
C ASP A 242 6.80 -13.51 -21.83
N ASP A 243 7.79 -12.86 -21.22
CA ASP A 243 8.29 -13.21 -19.91
C ASP A 243 7.23 -13.01 -18.81
N ALA A 244 6.41 -11.93 -18.88
CA ALA A 244 5.27 -11.72 -18.01
C ALA A 244 4.27 -12.89 -18.09
N ARG A 245 3.94 -13.35 -19.30
CA ARG A 245 3.04 -14.52 -19.50
C ARG A 245 3.60 -15.79 -18.88
N ARG A 246 4.90 -16.03 -18.99
CA ARG A 246 5.57 -17.20 -18.39
C ARG A 246 5.59 -17.13 -16.87
N VAL A 247 5.99 -15.97 -16.32
CA VAL A 247 6.03 -15.75 -14.87
C VAL A 247 4.64 -15.87 -14.24
N LYS A 248 3.60 -15.41 -14.93
CA LYS A 248 2.21 -15.54 -14.48
C LYS A 248 1.77 -16.97 -14.19
N ILE A 249 2.35 -17.95 -14.89
CA ILE A 249 2.12 -19.39 -14.67
C ILE A 249 3.22 -20.06 -13.87
N GLY A 250 4.10 -19.30 -13.23
CA GLY A 250 5.16 -19.79 -12.36
C GLY A 250 6.39 -20.33 -13.10
N GLN A 251 6.58 -19.98 -14.36
CA GLN A 251 7.76 -20.35 -15.15
C GLN A 251 8.83 -19.26 -15.08
N LEU A 252 10.09 -19.66 -15.25
CA LEU A 252 11.19 -18.70 -15.40
C LEU A 252 11.04 -17.86 -16.68
N PRO A 253 11.49 -16.59 -16.65
CA PRO A 253 11.57 -15.76 -17.85
C PRO A 253 12.32 -16.50 -18.97
N ALA A 254 11.91 -16.34 -20.21
CA ALA A 254 12.58 -17.00 -21.33
C ALA A 254 14.01 -16.50 -21.51
N GLY A 255 14.24 -15.23 -21.18
CA GLY A 255 15.52 -14.59 -21.35
C GLY A 255 16.01 -14.59 -22.81
N ASN A 256 15.10 -14.72 -23.78
CA ASN A 256 15.44 -14.65 -25.20
C ASN A 256 15.27 -13.19 -25.65
N PRO A 257 16.33 -12.37 -25.60
CA PRO A 257 16.21 -11.00 -26.06
C PRO A 257 16.16 -10.98 -27.59
N PRO A 258 15.39 -10.07 -28.16
CA PRO A 258 15.57 -9.68 -29.53
C PRO A 258 17.02 -9.20 -29.75
N GLY A 259 17.49 -9.29 -30.97
CA GLY A 259 18.90 -8.96 -31.31
C GLY A 259 19.36 -7.54 -30.95
N LEU A 260 18.42 -6.58 -30.79
CA LEU A 260 18.61 -5.16 -30.41
C LEU A 260 19.80 -4.50 -31.13
N PRO A 261 19.85 -4.52 -32.47
CA PRO A 261 21.02 -4.05 -33.23
C PRO A 261 21.30 -2.55 -33.06
N ALA A 262 20.25 -1.73 -32.94
CA ALA A 262 20.36 -0.28 -32.77
C ALA A 262 20.87 0.09 -31.37
N ILE A 263 20.35 -0.56 -30.31
CA ILE A 263 20.84 -0.37 -28.94
C ILE A 263 22.29 -0.84 -28.80
N ARG A 264 22.69 -1.94 -29.46
CA ARG A 264 24.08 -2.42 -29.49
C ARG A 264 25.00 -1.48 -30.25
N ALA A 265 24.53 -0.92 -31.35
CA ALA A 265 25.31 0.07 -32.11
C ALA A 265 25.58 1.32 -31.25
N LEU A 266 24.58 1.81 -30.52
CA LEU A 266 24.76 2.91 -29.56
C LEU A 266 25.72 2.55 -28.43
N ALA A 267 25.62 1.33 -27.87
CA ALA A 267 26.49 0.86 -26.80
C ALA A 267 27.98 0.86 -27.19
N ASN A 268 28.26 0.72 -28.49
CA ASN A 268 29.62 0.73 -29.06
C ASN A 268 30.02 2.10 -29.67
N SER A 269 29.16 3.10 -29.63
CA SER A 269 29.39 4.42 -30.18
C SER A 269 30.28 5.27 -29.27
N ALA A 270 31.23 5.98 -29.84
CA ALA A 270 32.08 6.94 -29.13
C ALA A 270 31.47 8.36 -29.03
N ALA A 271 30.39 8.63 -29.74
CA ALA A 271 29.89 9.99 -29.95
C ALA A 271 29.08 10.55 -28.73
N ASP A 272 28.37 9.72 -27.98
CA ASP A 272 27.78 10.08 -26.67
C ASP A 272 28.11 8.99 -25.65
N SER A 273 29.11 9.26 -24.83
CA SER A 273 29.60 8.29 -23.83
C SER A 273 28.50 7.95 -22.76
N VAL A 274 27.52 8.82 -22.53
CA VAL A 274 26.43 8.59 -21.59
C VAL A 274 25.40 7.65 -22.21
N LEU A 275 24.91 7.94 -23.43
CA LEU A 275 23.97 7.05 -24.12
C LEU A 275 24.59 5.66 -24.39
N ALA A 276 25.89 5.60 -24.71
CA ALA A 276 26.58 4.32 -24.85
C ALA A 276 26.57 3.50 -23.56
N ARG A 277 26.90 4.11 -22.41
CA ARG A 277 26.86 3.42 -21.10
C ARG A 277 25.44 2.98 -20.73
N LEU A 278 24.43 3.81 -20.98
CA LEU A 278 23.03 3.46 -20.69
C LEU A 278 22.53 2.33 -21.59
N SER A 279 22.94 2.32 -22.86
CA SER A 279 22.70 1.20 -23.79
C SER A 279 23.38 -0.09 -23.31
N GLN A 280 24.61 0.00 -22.79
CA GLN A 280 25.32 -1.12 -22.16
C GLN A 280 24.59 -1.62 -20.90
N ALA A 281 24.04 -0.72 -20.07
CA ALA A 281 23.25 -1.09 -18.89
C ALA A 281 21.97 -1.88 -19.26
N ILE A 282 21.26 -1.47 -20.32
CA ILE A 282 20.10 -2.21 -20.85
C ILE A 282 20.53 -3.61 -21.31
N ILE A 283 21.63 -3.73 -22.06
CA ILE A 283 22.14 -5.02 -22.52
C ILE A 283 22.56 -5.90 -21.34
N ALA A 284 23.21 -5.32 -20.33
CA ALA A 284 23.60 -6.02 -19.11
C ALA A 284 22.40 -6.54 -18.30
N GLY A 285 21.35 -5.73 -18.14
CA GLY A 285 20.11 -6.15 -17.46
C GLY A 285 19.41 -7.31 -18.19
N ILE A 286 19.38 -7.27 -19.53
CA ILE A 286 18.87 -8.39 -20.34
C ILE A 286 19.73 -9.65 -20.15
N ALA A 287 21.06 -9.50 -20.17
CA ALA A 287 21.97 -10.61 -19.94
C ALA A 287 21.82 -11.19 -18.53
N GLY A 288 21.56 -10.35 -17.52
CA GLY A 288 21.25 -10.75 -16.16
C GLY A 288 20.03 -11.67 -16.11
N LEU A 289 18.91 -11.28 -16.75
CA LEU A 289 17.71 -12.12 -16.86
C LEU A 289 17.97 -13.47 -17.57
N GLN A 290 18.91 -13.50 -18.54
CA GLN A 290 19.31 -14.73 -19.23
C GLN A 290 20.13 -15.66 -18.34
N THR A 291 21.09 -15.11 -17.58
CA THR A 291 21.99 -15.88 -16.74
C THR A 291 21.28 -16.55 -15.57
N ILE A 292 20.09 -16.07 -15.18
CA ILE A 292 19.24 -16.69 -14.16
C ILE A 292 18.99 -18.19 -14.45
N LYS A 293 18.86 -18.57 -15.72
CA LYS A 293 18.65 -19.98 -16.11
C LYS A 293 19.91 -20.86 -16.01
N SER A 294 21.06 -20.29 -16.28
CA SER A 294 22.33 -21.01 -16.43
C SER A 294 23.13 -21.11 -15.14
N SER A 295 22.84 -20.27 -14.17
CA SER A 295 23.57 -20.24 -12.91
C SER A 295 22.92 -21.17 -11.88
N ARG A 296 23.66 -22.18 -11.41
CA ARG A 296 23.48 -22.72 -10.05
C ARG A 296 23.53 -21.54 -9.12
N ALA A 297 22.39 -21.24 -8.47
CA ALA A 297 22.08 -20.06 -7.68
C ALA A 297 23.29 -19.15 -7.41
N PRO A 298 23.33 -17.92 -7.97
CA PRO A 298 24.35 -16.97 -7.56
C PRO A 298 24.33 -16.91 -6.05
N ARG A 299 25.51 -16.91 -5.39
CA ARG A 299 25.58 -16.62 -3.96
C ARG A 299 24.77 -15.37 -3.76
N LEU A 300 23.57 -15.54 -3.18
CA LEU A 300 22.68 -14.43 -2.87
C LEU A 300 23.56 -13.40 -2.17
N ALA A 301 23.63 -12.19 -2.69
CA ALA A 301 24.05 -11.07 -1.87
C ALA A 301 23.25 -11.21 -0.57
N GLU A 302 23.95 -11.38 0.53
CA GLU A 302 23.31 -11.64 1.82
C GLU A 302 22.15 -10.68 2.00
N PRO A 303 20.96 -11.16 2.43
CA PRO A 303 19.83 -10.28 2.64
C PRO A 303 20.35 -9.16 3.54
N ARG A 304 20.30 -7.92 3.05
CA ARG A 304 20.68 -6.78 3.90
C ARG A 304 19.97 -6.96 5.22
N PRO A 305 20.68 -6.91 6.35
CA PRO A 305 20.06 -6.99 7.65
C PRO A 305 18.99 -5.89 7.68
N LYS A 306 17.72 -6.29 7.70
CA LYS A 306 16.63 -5.32 7.88
C LYS A 306 16.94 -4.60 9.17
N PRO A 307 16.95 -3.26 9.19
CA PRO A 307 17.20 -2.54 10.43
C PRO A 307 16.26 -3.09 11.50
N SER A 308 16.75 -3.28 12.71
CA SER A 308 15.90 -3.79 13.79
C SER A 308 14.69 -2.86 13.94
N VAL A 309 13.54 -3.41 14.32
CA VAL A 309 12.31 -2.63 14.55
C VAL A 309 12.62 -1.42 15.44
N ILE A 310 13.41 -1.63 16.49
CA ILE A 310 13.82 -0.58 17.42
C ILE A 310 14.67 0.50 16.72
N ALA A 311 15.59 0.11 15.85
CA ALA A 311 16.41 1.07 15.10
C ALA A 311 15.57 1.90 14.12
N SER A 312 14.62 1.26 13.41
CA SER A 312 13.69 1.94 12.49
C SER A 312 12.77 2.92 13.23
N VAL A 313 12.21 2.50 14.37
CA VAL A 313 11.39 3.38 15.20
C VAL A 313 12.23 4.54 15.75
N ARG A 314 13.43 4.25 16.28
CA ARG A 314 14.32 5.28 16.84
C ARG A 314 14.75 6.32 15.80
N SER A 315 15.07 5.90 14.59
CA SER A 315 15.41 6.82 13.48
C SER A 315 14.22 7.65 13.02
N SER A 316 12.99 7.15 13.22
CA SER A 316 11.76 7.84 12.84
C SER A 316 11.22 8.78 13.91
N ILE A 317 11.71 8.69 15.16
CA ILE A 317 11.35 9.61 16.26
C ILE A 317 12.21 10.88 16.12
N SER A 318 11.87 11.72 15.16
CA SER A 318 12.42 13.06 15.02
C SER A 318 11.30 14.04 14.64
N ALA A 319 11.41 15.28 15.10
CA ALA A 319 10.45 16.32 14.76
C ALA A 319 10.38 16.62 13.25
N ASP A 320 11.41 16.23 12.50
CA ASP A 320 11.48 16.36 11.05
C ASP A 320 10.89 15.16 10.29
N SER A 321 10.64 14.05 10.97
CA SER A 321 10.04 12.86 10.36
C SER A 321 8.57 13.11 10.01
N VAL A 322 8.21 12.90 8.74
CA VAL A 322 6.83 12.99 8.26
C VAL A 322 5.94 11.97 8.98
N VAL A 323 6.46 10.78 9.22
CA VAL A 323 5.73 9.70 9.91
C VAL A 323 5.47 10.09 11.36
N PHE A 324 6.49 10.55 12.09
CA PHE A 324 6.32 10.98 13.48
C PHE A 324 5.29 12.10 13.62
N ARG A 325 5.38 13.14 12.77
CA ARG A 325 4.39 14.24 12.77
C ARG A 325 2.96 13.77 12.48
N HIS A 326 2.81 12.83 11.54
CA HIS A 326 1.50 12.26 11.25
C HIS A 326 0.97 11.44 12.42
N VAL A 327 1.78 10.56 12.98
CA VAL A 327 1.39 9.69 14.12
C VAL A 327 1.06 10.51 15.36
N ALA A 328 1.87 11.54 15.67
CA ALA A 328 1.62 12.44 16.79
C ALA A 328 0.32 13.25 16.59
N ARG A 329 0.13 13.83 15.40
CA ARG A 329 -1.13 14.50 15.03
C ARG A 329 -2.33 13.59 15.18
N PHE A 330 -2.19 12.35 14.72
CA PHE A 330 -3.25 11.35 14.79
C PHE A 330 -3.59 11.01 16.25
N ALA A 331 -2.59 10.77 17.09
CA ALA A 331 -2.80 10.48 18.51
C ALA A 331 -3.49 11.64 19.24
N ILE A 332 -3.02 12.87 19.05
CA ILE A 332 -3.61 14.06 19.66
C ILE A 332 -5.07 14.22 19.20
N THR A 333 -5.35 14.12 17.90
CA THR A 333 -6.71 14.27 17.37
C THR A 333 -7.65 13.17 17.88
N ALA A 334 -7.14 11.94 17.97
CA ALA A 334 -7.89 10.80 18.53
C ALA A 334 -8.20 11.00 20.02
N MET A 335 -7.23 11.47 20.81
CA MET A 335 -7.45 11.81 22.22
C MET A 335 -8.50 12.91 22.40
N VAL A 336 -8.45 13.97 21.57
CA VAL A 336 -9.44 15.06 21.58
C VAL A 336 -10.83 14.51 21.21
N ALA A 337 -10.92 13.66 20.20
CA ALA A 337 -12.18 13.02 19.81
C ALA A 337 -12.80 12.23 20.96
N VAL A 338 -11.97 11.42 21.65
CA VAL A 338 -12.43 10.64 22.82
C VAL A 338 -12.79 11.56 23.99
N ALA A 339 -12.03 12.61 24.24
CA ALA A 339 -12.31 13.60 25.28
C ALA A 339 -13.69 14.27 25.04
N ILE A 340 -13.97 14.66 23.79
CA ILE A 340 -15.26 15.29 23.45
C ILE A 340 -16.41 14.38 23.83
N PHE A 341 -16.45 13.14 23.36
CA PHE A 341 -17.63 12.31 23.62
C PHE A 341 -17.70 11.79 25.05
N ARG A 342 -16.57 11.64 25.75
CA ARG A 342 -16.55 11.17 27.15
C ARG A 342 -16.84 12.26 28.17
N LEU A 343 -16.44 13.51 27.89
CA LEU A 343 -16.63 14.62 28.82
C LEU A 343 -17.96 15.34 28.62
N PHE A 344 -18.52 15.26 27.40
CA PHE A 344 -19.81 15.89 27.08
C PHE A 344 -20.97 14.87 26.92
N ASP A 345 -20.71 13.60 27.22
CA ASP A 345 -21.69 12.50 27.12
C ASP A 345 -22.42 12.47 25.76
N VAL A 346 -21.66 12.67 24.67
CA VAL A 346 -22.24 12.72 23.33
C VAL A 346 -22.79 11.35 22.95
N PRO A 347 -24.09 11.24 22.63
CA PRO A 347 -24.68 9.97 22.19
C PRO A 347 -23.93 9.40 20.98
N ASP A 348 -23.66 8.10 21.01
CA ASP A 348 -22.91 7.40 19.95
C ASP A 348 -21.56 8.04 19.58
N GLY A 349 -20.93 8.77 20.51
CA GLY A 349 -19.75 9.58 20.27
C GLY A 349 -18.52 8.79 19.80
N ALA A 350 -18.49 7.46 19.94
CA ALA A 350 -17.47 6.60 19.38
C ALA A 350 -17.34 6.75 17.85
N TRP A 351 -18.39 7.20 17.16
CA TRP A 351 -18.35 7.52 15.72
C TRP A 351 -17.49 8.74 15.39
N ILE A 352 -17.30 9.67 16.33
CA ILE A 352 -16.36 10.79 16.18
C ILE A 352 -14.94 10.20 16.03
N PHE A 353 -14.57 9.30 16.94
CA PHE A 353 -13.27 8.63 16.92
C PHE A 353 -13.07 7.77 15.65
N LEU A 354 -14.07 6.98 15.26
CA LEU A 354 -14.02 6.22 14.00
C LEU A 354 -13.76 7.14 12.80
N THR A 355 -14.44 8.29 12.75
CA THR A 355 -14.28 9.22 11.63
C THR A 355 -12.84 9.77 11.59
N VAL A 356 -12.26 10.11 12.74
CA VAL A 356 -10.85 10.54 12.82
C VAL A 356 -9.90 9.45 12.31
N ILE A 357 -10.08 8.19 12.75
CA ILE A 357 -9.23 7.06 12.30
C ILE A 357 -9.23 6.92 10.78
N VAL A 358 -10.41 7.01 10.19
CA VAL A 358 -10.59 6.71 8.77
C VAL A 358 -10.17 7.87 7.88
N VAL A 359 -10.43 9.10 8.33
CA VAL A 359 -10.33 10.32 7.53
C VAL A 359 -8.95 10.95 7.59
N LEU A 360 -8.30 10.96 8.76
CA LEU A 360 -7.02 11.64 8.95
C LEU A 360 -5.89 10.92 8.21
N LYS A 361 -5.34 11.59 7.20
CA LYS A 361 -4.24 11.09 6.36
C LYS A 361 -3.01 11.99 6.50
N PRO A 362 -1.81 11.54 6.06
CA PRO A 362 -0.60 12.36 6.15
C PRO A 362 -0.68 13.68 5.39
N GLY A 363 -1.36 13.71 4.23
CA GLY A 363 -1.48 14.89 3.37
C GLY A 363 -2.82 15.63 3.51
N ILE A 364 -2.82 16.94 3.23
CA ILE A 364 -4.04 17.77 3.28
C ILE A 364 -5.04 17.32 2.21
N GLY A 365 -4.60 17.20 0.94
CA GLY A 365 -5.47 16.79 -0.17
C GLY A 365 -6.12 15.42 0.08
N SER A 366 -5.31 14.42 0.47
CA SER A 366 -5.82 13.08 0.77
C SER A 366 -6.77 13.03 1.97
N THR A 367 -6.63 13.96 2.92
CA THR A 367 -7.57 14.11 4.04
C THR A 367 -8.90 14.70 3.56
N ILE A 368 -8.88 15.74 2.72
CA ILE A 368 -10.09 16.37 2.16
C ILE A 368 -10.86 15.35 1.30
N ASP A 369 -10.19 14.66 0.39
CA ASP A 369 -10.81 13.63 -0.45
C ASP A 369 -11.48 12.54 0.42
N ARG A 370 -10.82 12.14 1.48
CA ARG A 370 -11.35 11.13 2.40
C ARG A 370 -12.54 11.64 3.22
N ILE A 371 -12.55 12.92 3.61
CA ILE A 371 -13.70 13.59 4.26
C ILE A 371 -14.91 13.54 3.33
N LEU A 372 -14.75 14.00 2.10
CA LEU A 372 -15.84 14.04 1.12
C LEU A 372 -16.42 12.63 0.87
N GLN A 373 -15.54 11.67 0.59
CA GLN A 373 -15.96 10.28 0.38
C GLN A 373 -16.65 9.69 1.61
N ARG A 374 -16.17 9.98 2.83
CA ARG A 374 -16.78 9.50 4.08
C ARG A 374 -18.14 10.12 4.31
N THR A 375 -18.26 11.44 4.18
CA THR A 375 -19.50 12.17 4.42
C THR A 375 -20.58 11.74 3.43
N ILE A 376 -20.28 11.79 2.12
CA ILE A 376 -21.21 11.36 1.07
C ILE A 376 -21.57 9.87 1.24
N GLY A 377 -20.59 9.02 1.49
CA GLY A 377 -20.80 7.59 1.69
C GLY A 377 -21.67 7.29 2.92
N THR A 378 -21.48 8.02 4.02
CA THR A 378 -22.33 7.87 5.22
C THR A 378 -23.76 8.33 4.93
N MET A 379 -23.96 9.46 4.25
CA MET A 379 -25.31 9.95 3.89
C MET A 379 -26.05 8.94 3.01
N LEU A 380 -25.42 8.47 1.93
CA LEU A 380 -26.02 7.45 1.05
C LEU A 380 -26.25 6.12 1.80
N GLY A 381 -25.29 5.73 2.62
CA GLY A 381 -25.37 4.49 3.41
C GLY A 381 -26.47 4.52 4.44
N VAL A 382 -26.74 5.67 5.08
CA VAL A 382 -27.85 5.85 6.02
C VAL A 382 -29.21 5.71 5.30
N VAL A 383 -29.37 6.35 4.14
CA VAL A 383 -30.60 6.22 3.34
C VAL A 383 -30.84 4.76 2.95
N LEU A 384 -29.77 4.08 2.49
CA LEU A 384 -29.82 2.66 2.16
C LEU A 384 -30.18 1.80 3.37
N ALA A 385 -29.56 2.09 4.52
CA ALA A 385 -29.82 1.37 5.77
C ALA A 385 -31.29 1.51 6.22
N ALA A 386 -31.85 2.72 6.19
CA ALA A 386 -33.24 2.97 6.55
C ALA A 386 -34.20 2.16 5.68
N GLY A 387 -33.93 2.10 4.36
CA GLY A 387 -34.70 1.25 3.44
C GLY A 387 -34.57 -0.24 3.73
N LEU A 388 -33.36 -0.72 4.03
CA LEU A 388 -33.12 -2.12 4.35
C LEU A 388 -33.73 -2.52 5.68
N VAL A 389 -33.60 -1.71 6.72
CA VAL A 389 -34.19 -1.97 8.05
C VAL A 389 -35.71 -2.11 7.91
N SER A 390 -36.38 -1.17 7.22
CA SER A 390 -37.84 -1.22 7.03
C SER A 390 -38.33 -2.49 6.30
N LEU A 391 -37.53 -3.03 5.37
CA LEU A 391 -37.86 -4.22 4.59
C LEU A 391 -37.53 -5.54 5.32
N LEU A 392 -36.55 -5.53 6.20
CA LEU A 392 -35.95 -6.73 6.79
C LEU A 392 -36.35 -6.97 8.25
N THR A 393 -37.04 -6.04 8.89
CA THR A 393 -37.49 -6.16 10.31
C THR A 393 -38.16 -7.50 10.56
N GLY A 394 -37.71 -8.22 11.57
CA GLY A 394 -38.21 -9.54 11.95
C GLY A 394 -37.73 -10.72 11.09
N ARG A 395 -36.90 -10.50 10.07
CA ARG A 395 -36.43 -11.53 9.11
C ARG A 395 -34.94 -11.78 9.24
N ILE A 396 -34.48 -12.35 10.34
CA ILE A 396 -33.07 -12.52 10.68
C ILE A 396 -32.24 -13.18 9.55
N TRP A 397 -32.79 -14.17 8.86
CA TRP A 397 -32.07 -14.84 7.77
C TRP A 397 -31.82 -13.92 6.56
N LEU A 398 -32.76 -13.02 6.24
CA LEU A 398 -32.57 -12.02 5.20
C LEU A 398 -31.54 -10.97 5.61
N ILE A 399 -31.50 -10.58 6.89
CA ILE A 399 -30.48 -9.68 7.43
C ILE A 399 -29.09 -10.30 7.22
N VAL A 400 -28.90 -11.58 7.56
CA VAL A 400 -27.62 -12.29 7.38
C VAL A 400 -27.20 -12.34 5.92
N ILE A 401 -28.14 -12.63 5.00
CA ILE A 401 -27.85 -12.64 3.56
C ILE A 401 -27.44 -11.25 3.08
N VAL A 402 -28.19 -10.22 3.42
CA VAL A 402 -27.89 -8.84 3.02
C VAL A 402 -26.56 -8.38 3.62
N MET A 403 -26.26 -8.66 4.88
CA MET A 403 -24.96 -8.37 5.48
C MET A 403 -23.81 -9.08 4.75
N THR A 404 -24.02 -10.34 4.33
CA THR A 404 -23.02 -11.07 3.54
C THR A 404 -22.78 -10.40 2.18
N VAL A 405 -23.83 -9.96 1.50
CA VAL A 405 -23.73 -9.22 0.23
C VAL A 405 -23.03 -7.88 0.43
N LEU A 406 -23.37 -7.13 1.47
CA LEU A 406 -22.71 -5.86 1.80
C LEU A 406 -21.22 -6.06 2.10
N LEU A 407 -20.88 -7.10 2.85
CA LEU A 407 -19.48 -7.45 3.12
C LEU A 407 -18.73 -7.78 1.82
N PHE A 408 -19.34 -8.56 0.94
CA PHE A 408 -18.76 -8.87 -0.38
C PHE A 408 -18.52 -7.61 -1.21
N ILE A 409 -19.50 -6.70 -1.26
CA ILE A 409 -19.36 -5.39 -1.92
C ILE A 409 -18.21 -4.60 -1.30
N MET A 410 -18.14 -4.51 0.02
CA MET A 410 -17.08 -3.80 0.73
C MET A 410 -15.69 -4.30 0.36
N VAL A 411 -15.48 -5.62 0.42
CA VAL A 411 -14.17 -6.23 0.14
C VAL A 411 -13.79 -6.06 -1.34
N SER A 412 -14.75 -6.25 -2.24
CA SER A 412 -14.52 -6.17 -3.69
C SER A 412 -14.26 -4.74 -4.17
N THR A 413 -14.87 -3.74 -3.53
CA THR A 413 -14.78 -2.33 -3.97
C THR A 413 -13.72 -1.54 -3.20
N ALA A 414 -13.23 -2.04 -2.07
CA ALA A 414 -12.20 -1.37 -1.25
C ALA A 414 -10.96 -0.91 -2.05
N PRO A 415 -10.41 -1.71 -2.99
CA PRO A 415 -9.26 -1.29 -3.79
C PRO A 415 -9.61 -0.27 -4.89
N LEU A 416 -10.90 -0.15 -5.27
CA LEU A 416 -11.33 0.73 -6.35
C LEU A 416 -11.55 2.17 -5.86
N ASN A 417 -12.42 2.33 -4.86
CA ASN A 417 -12.72 3.65 -4.28
C ASN A 417 -13.32 3.50 -2.89
N TYR A 418 -12.81 4.30 -1.95
CA TYR A 418 -13.29 4.31 -0.58
C TYR A 418 -14.76 4.72 -0.43
N LEU A 419 -15.32 5.51 -1.35
CA LEU A 419 -16.72 5.92 -1.33
C LEU A 419 -17.66 4.70 -1.28
N PHE A 420 -17.45 3.71 -2.14
CA PHE A 420 -18.27 2.49 -2.17
C PHE A 420 -18.18 1.70 -0.88
N TRP A 421 -16.97 1.62 -0.31
CA TRP A 421 -16.76 1.02 0.99
C TRP A 421 -17.54 1.77 2.10
N ALA A 422 -17.53 3.11 2.08
CA ALA A 422 -18.23 3.95 3.05
C ALA A 422 -19.76 3.84 2.93
N VAL A 423 -20.29 3.68 1.72
CA VAL A 423 -21.73 3.44 1.46
C VAL A 423 -22.14 2.08 2.03
N ALA A 424 -21.36 1.04 1.82
CA ALA A 424 -21.72 -0.32 2.23
C ALA A 424 -21.52 -0.59 3.73
N ILE A 425 -20.48 -0.01 4.36
CA ILE A 425 -20.20 -0.21 5.79
C ILE A 425 -21.31 0.38 6.70
N THR A 426 -21.95 1.45 6.28
CA THR A 426 -22.98 2.11 7.07
C THR A 426 -24.20 1.22 7.27
N PRO A 427 -24.88 0.68 6.24
CA PRO A 427 -25.97 -0.26 6.42
C PRO A 427 -25.51 -1.58 7.04
N PHE A 428 -24.30 -2.06 6.75
CA PHE A 428 -23.74 -3.27 7.37
C PHE A 428 -23.72 -3.15 8.89
N VAL A 429 -23.19 -2.04 9.42
CA VAL A 429 -23.12 -1.83 10.86
C VAL A 429 -24.49 -1.57 11.47
N LEU A 430 -25.33 -0.75 10.82
CA LEU A 430 -26.68 -0.46 11.33
C LEU A 430 -27.55 -1.72 11.40
N LEU A 431 -27.57 -2.56 10.37
CA LEU A 431 -28.28 -3.84 10.40
C LEU A 431 -27.74 -4.79 11.48
N GLY A 432 -26.41 -4.79 11.69
CA GLY A 432 -25.78 -5.61 12.73
C GLY A 432 -26.16 -5.16 14.14
N ILE A 433 -26.38 -3.87 14.37
CA ILE A 433 -26.81 -3.32 15.66
C ILE A 433 -28.33 -3.48 15.81
N ASP A 434 -29.11 -3.17 14.76
CA ASP A 434 -30.58 -3.30 14.76
C ASP A 434 -31.06 -4.74 15.01
N ALA A 435 -30.30 -5.72 14.55
CA ALA A 435 -30.53 -7.13 14.88
C ALA A 435 -30.38 -7.44 16.38
N ALA A 436 -29.73 -6.57 17.15
CA ALA A 436 -29.50 -6.71 18.58
C ALA A 436 -30.41 -5.80 19.43
N VAL A 437 -30.70 -4.59 18.95
CA VAL A 437 -31.49 -3.56 19.66
C VAL A 437 -32.26 -2.73 18.63
N PRO A 438 -33.63 -2.61 18.75
CA PRO A 438 -34.40 -1.73 17.86
C PRO A 438 -33.94 -0.26 17.97
N HIS A 439 -33.76 0.40 16.84
CA HIS A 439 -33.20 1.76 16.75
C HIS A 439 -34.27 2.84 16.63
N ASP A 440 -33.97 4.02 17.22
CA ASP A 440 -34.73 5.24 17.01
C ASP A 440 -34.10 6.07 15.85
N TYR A 441 -34.92 6.88 15.17
CA TYR A 441 -34.45 7.82 14.16
C TYR A 441 -33.46 8.86 14.70
N ALA A 442 -33.46 9.11 16.01
CA ALA A 442 -32.47 9.97 16.66
C ALA A 442 -31.04 9.45 16.51
N ASP A 443 -30.81 8.13 16.51
CA ASP A 443 -29.49 7.52 16.37
C ASP A 443 -28.87 7.82 15.01
N VAL A 444 -29.70 7.91 13.96
CA VAL A 444 -29.28 8.29 12.61
C VAL A 444 -28.77 9.73 12.57
N ALA A 445 -29.46 10.65 13.24
CA ALA A 445 -29.07 12.06 13.30
C ALA A 445 -27.75 12.23 14.07
N TRP A 446 -27.60 11.53 15.21
CA TRP A 446 -26.35 11.53 15.98
C TRP A 446 -25.18 10.96 15.20
N ARG A 447 -25.40 9.91 14.43
CA ARG A 447 -24.37 9.32 13.57
C ARG A 447 -23.84 10.31 12.53
N LEU A 448 -24.73 11.07 11.88
CA LEU A 448 -24.35 12.09 10.91
C LEU A 448 -23.60 13.24 11.59
N LEU A 449 -24.11 13.74 12.72
CA LEU A 449 -23.47 14.80 13.49
C LEU A 449 -22.07 14.39 13.97
N ASN A 450 -21.92 13.20 14.52
CA ASN A 450 -20.64 12.66 14.96
C ASN A 450 -19.64 12.50 13.80
N THR A 451 -20.12 12.17 12.59
CA THR A 451 -19.28 12.14 11.38
C THR A 451 -18.79 13.54 11.01
N ILE A 452 -19.66 14.55 11.08
CA ILE A 452 -19.30 15.96 10.79
C ILE A 452 -18.28 16.47 11.83
N ILE A 453 -18.51 16.20 13.13
CA ILE A 453 -17.57 16.59 14.20
C ILE A 453 -16.20 15.94 13.98
N GLY A 454 -16.15 14.62 13.71
CA GLY A 454 -14.89 13.90 13.47
C GLY A 454 -14.16 14.39 12.21
N ALA A 455 -14.90 14.70 11.15
CA ALA A 455 -14.36 15.29 9.93
C ALA A 455 -13.78 16.71 10.19
N GLY A 456 -14.51 17.54 10.90
CA GLY A 456 -14.08 18.89 11.32
C GLY A 456 -12.81 18.86 12.16
N LEU A 457 -12.75 17.95 13.15
CA LEU A 457 -11.55 17.74 13.97
C LEU A 457 -10.35 17.30 13.13
N SER A 458 -10.56 16.36 12.19
CA SER A 458 -9.50 15.89 11.29
C SER A 458 -8.98 16.99 10.39
N LEU A 459 -9.88 17.85 9.90
CA LEU A 459 -9.53 19.00 9.08
C LEU A 459 -8.76 20.03 9.91
N LEU A 460 -9.28 20.41 11.08
CA LEU A 460 -8.62 21.34 12.00
C LEU A 460 -7.22 20.86 12.37
N ALA A 461 -7.07 19.60 12.76
CA ALA A 461 -5.78 19.01 13.08
C ALA A 461 -4.80 19.03 11.88
N THR A 462 -5.31 18.83 10.67
CA THR A 462 -4.48 18.86 9.46
C THR A 462 -3.95 20.24 9.14
N TYR A 463 -4.70 21.31 9.45
CA TYR A 463 -4.28 22.68 9.21
C TYR A 463 -3.48 23.28 10.37
N THR A 464 -3.69 22.83 11.62
CA THR A 464 -3.07 23.42 12.81
C THR A 464 -1.84 22.63 13.30
N LEU A 465 -1.92 21.30 13.32
CA LEU A 465 -0.85 20.43 13.81
C LEU A 465 0.09 20.05 12.66
N TRP A 466 1.22 20.74 12.55
CA TRP A 466 2.26 20.51 11.52
C TRP A 466 1.67 20.45 10.08
N PRO A 467 1.16 21.57 9.55
CA PRO A 467 0.59 21.59 8.21
C PRO A 467 1.64 21.15 7.18
N SER A 468 1.45 19.96 6.61
CA SER A 468 2.29 19.44 5.53
C SER A 468 1.89 20.12 4.22
N ARG A 469 2.44 21.30 3.95
CA ARG A 469 2.29 21.96 2.65
C ARG A 469 3.16 21.19 1.65
N GLY A 470 2.55 20.53 0.67
CA GLY A 470 3.25 19.76 -0.37
C GLY A 470 4.36 20.55 -1.06
N ALA A 471 4.18 21.88 -1.18
CA ALA A 471 5.19 22.81 -1.70
C ALA A 471 6.54 22.80 -0.96
N GLN A 472 6.62 22.33 0.28
CA GLN A 472 7.88 22.25 1.03
C GLN A 472 8.49 20.83 1.04
N ILE A 473 7.69 19.80 0.82
CA ILE A 473 8.14 18.40 0.84
C ILE A 473 8.80 18.06 -0.50
N VAL A 474 8.20 18.47 -1.61
CA VAL A 474 8.68 18.19 -2.96
C VAL A 474 10.10 18.73 -3.21
N PRO A 475 10.43 20.02 -2.94
CA PRO A 475 11.78 20.51 -3.15
C PRO A 475 12.84 19.81 -2.28
N ARG A 476 12.50 19.43 -1.05
CA ARG A 476 13.43 18.70 -0.16
C ARG A 476 13.63 17.24 -0.59
N ALA A 477 12.58 16.59 -1.12
CA ALA A 477 12.70 15.24 -1.68
C ALA A 477 13.54 15.28 -2.97
N ILE A 478 13.29 16.25 -3.84
CA ILE A 478 14.07 16.51 -5.05
C ILE A 478 15.55 16.80 -4.69
N ALA A 479 15.80 17.69 -3.74
CA ALA A 479 17.17 18.01 -3.33
C ALA A 479 17.91 16.79 -2.75
N ARG A 480 17.22 15.92 -2.00
CA ARG A 480 17.80 14.65 -1.51
C ARG A 480 18.07 13.67 -2.66
N ALA A 481 17.15 13.54 -3.61
CA ALA A 481 17.34 12.70 -4.78
C ALA A 481 18.52 13.19 -5.62
N TYR A 482 18.64 14.50 -5.85
CA TYR A 482 19.81 15.09 -6.53
C TYR A 482 21.11 14.86 -5.75
N GLY A 483 21.11 15.03 -4.44
CA GLY A 483 22.28 14.76 -3.60
C GLY A 483 22.71 13.28 -3.66
N ALA A 484 21.78 12.34 -3.65
CA ALA A 484 22.07 10.92 -3.79
C ALA A 484 22.61 10.57 -5.18
N VAL A 485 22.09 11.20 -6.23
CA VAL A 485 22.62 11.06 -7.61
C VAL A 485 24.02 11.64 -7.71
N ASP A 486 24.26 12.81 -7.14
CA ASP A 486 25.58 13.47 -7.14
C ASP A 486 26.62 12.61 -6.39
N GLU A 487 26.27 12.09 -5.22
CA GLU A 487 27.13 11.17 -4.45
C GLU A 487 27.43 9.88 -5.23
N THR A 488 26.44 9.34 -5.94
CA THR A 488 26.60 8.18 -6.81
C THR A 488 27.52 8.49 -7.99
N LEU A 489 27.35 9.64 -8.64
CA LEU A 489 28.19 10.09 -9.75
C LEU A 489 29.64 10.35 -9.29
N CYS A 490 29.84 11.02 -8.17
CA CYS A 490 31.14 11.26 -7.58
C CYS A 490 31.88 9.95 -7.23
N SER A 491 31.15 8.95 -6.74
CA SER A 491 31.73 7.65 -6.43
C SER A 491 32.10 6.85 -7.68
N LEU A 492 31.29 6.95 -8.75
CA LEU A 492 31.56 6.33 -10.06
C LEU A 492 32.76 6.97 -10.79
N THR A 493 33.00 8.27 -10.57
CA THR A 493 34.17 8.96 -11.16
C THR A 493 35.45 8.66 -10.42
N ASN A 494 35.37 8.32 -9.12
CA ASN A 494 36.56 8.08 -8.29
C ASN A 494 37.03 6.61 -8.24
N GLN A 495 36.20 5.63 -8.68
CA GLN A 495 36.60 4.21 -8.72
C GLN A 495 35.96 3.46 -9.89
N PRO A 496 36.73 2.75 -10.72
CA PRO A 496 36.22 2.05 -11.92
C PRO A 496 35.66 0.64 -11.66
N ASP A 497 35.40 0.22 -10.41
CA ASP A 497 34.96 -1.14 -10.12
C ASP A 497 33.44 -1.28 -10.22
N THR A 498 32.99 -2.08 -11.20
CA THR A 498 31.58 -2.32 -11.55
C THR A 498 30.75 -2.90 -10.39
N GLN A 499 31.37 -3.53 -9.41
CA GLN A 499 30.66 -4.14 -8.28
C GLN A 499 30.26 -3.10 -7.23
N GLN A 500 31.11 -2.11 -6.99
CA GLN A 500 30.81 -0.98 -6.09
C GLN A 500 29.77 -0.01 -6.68
N ALA A 501 29.78 0.20 -8.00
CA ALA A 501 28.77 0.97 -8.70
C ALA A 501 27.35 0.35 -8.55
N ARG A 502 27.25 -0.97 -8.58
CA ARG A 502 25.99 -1.70 -8.34
C ARG A 502 25.51 -1.58 -6.89
N GLU A 503 26.42 -1.61 -5.93
CA GLU A 503 26.07 -1.42 -4.50
C GLU A 503 25.61 0.00 -4.20
N LEU A 504 26.24 1.00 -4.79
CA LEU A 504 25.88 2.42 -4.63
C LEU A 504 24.53 2.75 -5.28
N HIS A 505 24.25 2.21 -6.45
CA HIS A 505 22.93 2.34 -7.09
C HIS A 505 21.82 1.72 -6.22
N ARG A 506 22.09 0.59 -5.55
CA ARG A 506 21.17 -0.05 -4.60
C ARG A 506 20.99 0.78 -3.31
N THR A 507 22.02 1.50 -2.86
CA THR A 507 21.92 2.38 -1.68
C THR A 507 21.17 3.67 -1.97
N SER A 508 21.37 4.27 -3.14
CA SER A 508 20.64 5.45 -3.60
C SER A 508 19.13 5.19 -3.66
N ARG A 509 18.69 4.06 -4.20
CA ARG A 509 17.27 3.69 -4.24
C ARG A 509 16.65 3.38 -2.87
N ALA A 510 17.44 2.87 -1.92
CA ALA A 510 16.96 2.69 -0.56
C ALA A 510 16.76 4.03 0.17
N ALA A 511 17.49 5.07 -0.24
CA ALA A 511 17.32 6.43 0.29
C ALA A 511 16.11 7.16 -0.35
N GLU A 512 15.73 6.81 -1.59
CA GLU A 512 14.53 7.34 -2.25
C GLU A 512 13.23 6.69 -1.71
N ALA A 513 13.32 5.48 -1.16
CA ALA A 513 12.17 4.73 -0.63
C ALA A 513 11.83 5.05 0.83
N ASN A 514 12.65 5.85 1.53
CA ASN A 514 12.44 6.36 2.88
C ASN A 514 12.13 7.86 2.87
#